data_be1e2d58dd6c876f1220c1e70a0f8ed4
#
_entry.id   be1e2d58dd6c876f1220c1e70a0f8ed4
#
_cell.length_a   1.000
_cell.length_b   1.000
_cell.length_c   1.000
_cell.angle_alpha   90.00
_cell.angle_beta   90.00
_cell.angle_gamma   90.00
#
_symmetry.space_group_name_H-M   'P 1'
#
loop_
_entity.id
_entity.type
_entity.pdbx_description
1 polymer ?
#
loop_
_entity_poly.entity_id
_entity_poly.type
_entity_poly.pdbx_seq_one_letter_code
_entity_poly.pdbx_strand_id
1 'polypeptide(L)'
;MDDEILKGYPLSAFLQSEKFCHWNPETRRYYTNCLHDLQCYTAQHGEPTERLLAEWIEHLRHTYGRKAINVHIAAANQYFRWCGRLELIRPHIKPDTDTDPPTPTVTRVEYLRLLRVARALGKQRTYLLIKLFATTDLPMQCLNQVTVALLRQGCGMLRYRGDTIDFRCPRALQQELFDYIAKNGICCGSVFVSRNGRPLSRVNVFRNLQEICQAAGVPEEKGNPRSLRNLYKDTQKQIDERLAIMKDEMYDHLLEIEQVSIAWPVDTAEQKLTTG
;
A
#
# COMPACT_ATOMS: atom_id res chain seq x y z
N MET A 1 -30.88 24.79 6.98
CA MET A 1 -30.37 23.85 5.97
C MET A 1 -31.01 22.54 6.29
N ASP A 2 -31.80 21.99 5.39
CA ASP A 2 -32.47 20.71 5.63
C ASP A 2 -31.41 19.61 5.77
N ASP A 3 -31.52 18.79 6.82
CA ASP A 3 -30.59 17.71 7.13
C ASP A 3 -30.85 16.48 6.23
N GLU A 4 -31.17 16.72 4.96
CA GLU A 4 -31.59 15.69 4.01
C GLU A 4 -30.87 15.84 2.68
N ILE A 5 -30.46 14.72 2.11
CA ILE A 5 -30.06 14.60 0.69
C ILE A 5 -31.27 14.10 -0.13
N LEU A 6 -32.01 13.18 0.46
CA LEU A 6 -33.26 12.63 -0.03
C LEU A 6 -34.36 12.93 0.98
N LYS A 7 -35.51 13.40 0.49
CA LYS A 7 -36.68 13.74 1.32
C LYS A 7 -37.13 12.52 2.13
N GLY A 8 -37.27 12.74 3.46
CA GLY A 8 -37.64 11.69 4.41
C GLY A 8 -36.47 10.82 4.90
N TYR A 9 -35.22 11.09 4.51
CA TYR A 9 -34.03 10.36 4.94
C TYR A 9 -32.96 11.31 5.48
N PRO A 10 -33.03 11.67 6.78
CA PRO A 10 -32.05 12.58 7.39
C PRO A 10 -30.63 12.06 7.29
N LEU A 11 -29.70 12.89 6.86
CA LEU A 11 -28.29 12.54 6.79
C LEU A 11 -27.72 12.19 8.18
N SER A 12 -28.12 12.93 9.22
CA SER A 12 -27.75 12.65 10.61
C SER A 12 -28.13 11.23 11.05
N ALA A 13 -29.30 10.73 10.65
CA ALA A 13 -29.72 9.38 10.98
C ALA A 13 -28.82 8.32 10.33
N PHE A 14 -28.39 8.52 9.07
CA PHE A 14 -27.40 7.65 8.43
C PHE A 14 -26.05 7.68 9.17
N LEU A 15 -25.54 8.88 9.48
CA LEU A 15 -24.25 9.06 10.17
C LEU A 15 -24.23 8.48 11.60
N GLN A 16 -25.40 8.31 12.22
CA GLN A 16 -25.57 7.66 13.53
C GLN A 16 -25.91 6.16 13.41
N SER A 17 -26.13 5.64 12.21
CA SER A 17 -26.47 4.23 12.02
C SER A 17 -25.34 3.32 12.53
N GLU A 18 -25.73 2.17 13.08
CA GLU A 18 -24.80 1.16 13.61
C GLU A 18 -23.74 0.78 12.57
N LYS A 19 -24.17 0.55 11.32
CA LYS A 19 -23.28 0.21 10.21
C LYS A 19 -22.21 1.29 9.96
N PHE A 20 -22.59 2.57 9.99
CA PHE A 20 -21.65 3.69 9.78
C PHE A 20 -20.71 3.85 10.98
N CYS A 21 -21.22 3.66 12.20
CA CYS A 21 -20.43 3.80 13.43
C CYS A 21 -19.33 2.72 13.56
N HIS A 22 -19.50 1.55 12.97
CA HIS A 22 -18.49 0.47 12.97
C HIS A 22 -17.32 0.73 12.01
N TRP A 23 -17.42 1.71 11.12
CA TRP A 23 -16.33 2.02 10.21
C TRP A 23 -15.16 2.71 10.90
N ASN A 24 -13.97 2.61 10.25
CA ASN A 24 -12.78 3.31 10.72
C ASN A 24 -13.05 4.84 10.85
N PRO A 25 -12.61 5.50 11.94
CA PRO A 25 -12.83 6.93 12.17
C PRO A 25 -12.38 7.83 11.00
N GLU A 26 -11.28 7.51 10.33
CA GLU A 26 -10.84 8.27 9.14
C GLU A 26 -11.83 8.11 7.99
N THR A 27 -12.30 6.90 7.71
CA THR A 27 -13.30 6.64 6.67
C THR A 27 -14.59 7.37 6.97
N ARG A 28 -15.06 7.33 8.23
CA ARG A 28 -16.25 8.09 8.64
C ARG A 28 -16.10 9.57 8.35
N ARG A 29 -14.99 10.18 8.77
CA ARG A 29 -14.73 11.60 8.53
C ARG A 29 -14.75 11.95 7.05
N TYR A 30 -14.09 11.16 6.21
CA TYR A 30 -14.08 11.38 4.76
C TYR A 30 -15.48 11.26 4.14
N TYR A 31 -16.22 10.21 4.50
CA TYR A 31 -17.56 9.99 3.96
C TYR A 31 -18.54 11.06 4.44
N THR A 32 -18.43 11.50 5.70
CA THR A 32 -19.22 12.63 6.20
C THR A 32 -18.99 13.88 5.34
N ASN A 33 -17.73 14.23 5.06
CA ASN A 33 -17.43 15.39 4.20
C ASN A 33 -18.00 15.21 2.79
N CYS A 34 -17.81 14.04 2.16
CA CYS A 34 -18.35 13.75 0.84
C CYS A 34 -19.88 13.82 0.78
N LEU A 35 -20.56 13.39 1.84
CA LEU A 35 -22.02 13.45 1.93
C LEU A 35 -22.52 14.87 2.18
N HIS A 36 -21.81 15.69 2.95
CA HIS A 36 -22.12 17.11 3.06
C HIS A 36 -21.92 17.86 1.73
N ASP A 37 -20.90 17.53 0.96
CA ASP A 37 -20.72 18.11 -0.39
C ASP A 37 -21.90 17.74 -1.30
N LEU A 38 -22.37 16.48 -1.25
CA LEU A 38 -23.55 16.05 -1.99
C LEU A 38 -24.82 16.77 -1.49
N GLN A 39 -24.99 16.91 -0.19
CA GLN A 39 -26.10 17.64 0.44
C GLN A 39 -26.15 19.10 -0.02
N CYS A 40 -25.01 19.78 -0.02
CA CYS A 40 -24.93 21.16 -0.53
C CYS A 40 -25.31 21.26 -2.01
N TYR A 41 -24.87 20.28 -2.81
CA TYR A 41 -25.20 20.24 -4.24
C TYR A 41 -26.69 20.00 -4.47
N THR A 42 -27.29 19.03 -3.78
CA THR A 42 -28.74 18.72 -3.91
C THR A 42 -29.63 19.83 -3.37
N ALA A 43 -29.21 20.54 -2.34
CA ALA A 43 -29.93 21.73 -1.83
C ALA A 43 -30.06 22.87 -2.87
N GLN A 44 -29.11 22.95 -3.82
CA GLN A 44 -29.11 23.96 -4.89
C GLN A 44 -29.80 23.49 -6.17
N HIS A 45 -29.77 22.20 -6.47
CA HIS A 45 -30.18 21.65 -7.77
C HIS A 45 -31.41 20.74 -7.69
N GLY A 46 -31.90 20.43 -6.50
CA GLY A 46 -33.09 19.59 -6.27
C GLY A 46 -32.77 18.16 -5.85
N GLU A 47 -33.81 17.34 -5.73
CA GLU A 47 -33.67 15.94 -5.29
C GLU A 47 -32.81 15.10 -6.24
N PRO A 48 -32.01 14.14 -5.69
CA PRO A 48 -31.18 13.25 -6.46
C PRO A 48 -31.97 12.42 -7.49
N THR A 49 -31.61 12.59 -8.74
CA THR A 49 -32.00 11.75 -9.87
C THR A 49 -30.75 11.18 -10.53
N GLU A 50 -30.91 10.19 -11.39
CA GLU A 50 -29.76 9.68 -12.16
C GLU A 50 -29.01 10.78 -12.91
N ARG A 51 -29.77 11.69 -13.53
CA ARG A 51 -29.23 12.82 -14.27
C ARG A 51 -28.48 13.78 -13.35
N LEU A 52 -29.09 14.18 -12.25
CA LEU A 52 -28.48 15.10 -11.29
C LEU A 52 -27.17 14.53 -10.72
N LEU A 53 -27.13 13.23 -10.43
CA LEU A 53 -25.92 12.57 -9.93
C LEU A 53 -24.82 12.50 -11.00
N ALA A 54 -25.16 12.35 -12.28
CA ALA A 54 -24.19 12.43 -13.37
C ALA A 54 -23.60 13.85 -13.49
N GLU A 55 -24.46 14.88 -13.40
CA GLU A 55 -24.05 16.29 -13.39
C GLU A 55 -23.18 16.63 -12.16
N TRP A 56 -23.52 16.08 -10.99
CA TRP A 56 -22.71 16.23 -9.78
C TRP A 56 -21.32 15.57 -9.93
N ILE A 57 -21.25 14.38 -10.51
CA ILE A 57 -19.96 13.70 -10.76
C ILE A 57 -19.11 14.54 -11.73
N GLU A 58 -19.72 15.13 -12.75
CA GLU A 58 -19.01 16.02 -13.66
C GLU A 58 -18.54 17.31 -12.97
N HIS A 59 -19.39 17.90 -12.11
CA HIS A 59 -19.00 19.03 -11.28
C HIS A 59 -17.78 18.72 -10.40
N LEU A 60 -17.71 17.51 -9.78
CA LEU A 60 -16.56 17.09 -9.00
C LEU A 60 -15.26 17.00 -9.82
N ARG A 61 -15.33 16.76 -11.14
CA ARG A 61 -14.13 16.70 -12.00
C ARG A 61 -13.37 18.01 -12.09
N HIS A 62 -14.03 19.14 -11.87
CA HIS A 62 -13.39 20.44 -11.86
C HIS A 62 -12.49 20.66 -10.63
N THR A 63 -12.75 19.93 -9.54
CA THR A 63 -12.05 20.13 -8.26
C THR A 63 -11.21 18.93 -7.83
N TYR A 64 -11.66 17.73 -8.19
CA TYR A 64 -11.08 16.49 -7.65
C TYR A 64 -10.54 15.56 -8.74
N GLY A 65 -9.45 14.89 -8.46
CA GLY A 65 -8.97 13.79 -9.29
C GLY A 65 -9.83 12.52 -9.15
N ARG A 66 -9.79 11.63 -10.13
CA ARG A 66 -10.60 10.41 -10.25
C ARG A 66 -10.71 9.60 -8.94
N LYS A 67 -9.60 9.42 -8.21
CA LYS A 67 -9.60 8.64 -6.94
C LYS A 67 -10.46 9.29 -5.86
N ALA A 68 -10.43 10.61 -5.75
CA ALA A 68 -11.26 11.36 -4.81
C ALA A 68 -12.73 11.31 -5.22
N ILE A 69 -13.04 11.48 -6.52
CA ILE A 69 -14.40 11.35 -7.05
C ILE A 69 -14.99 9.98 -6.74
N ASN A 70 -14.20 8.91 -6.89
CA ASN A 70 -14.65 7.57 -6.53
C ASN A 70 -14.93 7.40 -5.03
N VAL A 71 -14.27 8.17 -4.15
CA VAL A 71 -14.63 8.21 -2.72
C VAL A 71 -15.98 8.91 -2.51
N HIS A 72 -16.26 10.00 -3.21
CA HIS A 72 -17.55 10.68 -3.17
C HIS A 72 -18.67 9.74 -3.66
N ILE A 73 -18.46 9.07 -4.80
CA ILE A 73 -19.41 8.07 -5.32
C ILE A 73 -19.62 6.94 -4.32
N ALA A 74 -18.55 6.43 -3.70
CA ALA A 74 -18.66 5.37 -2.71
C ALA A 74 -19.48 5.79 -1.49
N ALA A 75 -19.27 7.02 -0.99
CA ALA A 75 -20.02 7.57 0.14
C ALA A 75 -21.51 7.73 -0.22
N ALA A 76 -21.82 8.35 -1.38
CA ALA A 76 -23.18 8.50 -1.88
C ALA A 76 -23.88 7.15 -2.04
N ASN A 77 -23.21 6.17 -2.63
CA ASN A 77 -23.75 4.82 -2.81
C ASN A 77 -24.07 4.12 -1.48
N GLN A 78 -23.29 4.36 -0.42
CA GLN A 78 -23.60 3.79 0.90
C GLN A 78 -24.84 4.43 1.52
N TYR A 79 -24.99 5.74 1.37
CA TYR A 79 -26.18 6.46 1.81
C TYR A 79 -27.43 5.99 1.02
N PHE A 80 -27.38 5.91 -0.30
CA PHE A 80 -28.50 5.45 -1.13
C PHE A 80 -28.89 3.99 -0.84
N ARG A 81 -27.92 3.10 -0.56
CA ARG A 81 -28.23 1.74 -0.09
C ARG A 81 -28.94 1.73 1.25
N TRP A 82 -28.57 2.62 2.15
CA TRP A 82 -29.24 2.75 3.45
C TRP A 82 -30.68 3.27 3.28
N CYS A 83 -30.92 4.20 2.36
CA CYS A 83 -32.23 4.70 2.01
C CYS A 83 -33.10 3.69 1.20
N GLY A 84 -32.52 2.57 0.75
CA GLY A 84 -33.20 1.62 -0.13
C GLY A 84 -33.35 2.08 -1.59
N ARG A 85 -32.67 3.18 -1.99
CA ARG A 85 -32.76 3.79 -3.32
C ARG A 85 -31.63 3.26 -4.23
N LEU A 86 -31.78 1.98 -4.64
CA LEU A 86 -30.73 1.27 -5.40
C LEU A 86 -30.55 1.83 -6.83
N GLU A 87 -31.57 2.44 -7.40
CA GLU A 87 -31.54 3.09 -8.72
C GLU A 87 -30.59 4.31 -8.76
N LEU A 88 -30.31 4.91 -7.61
CA LEU A 88 -29.38 6.04 -7.51
C LEU A 88 -27.92 5.63 -7.38
N ILE A 89 -27.61 4.35 -7.29
CA ILE A 89 -26.25 3.85 -7.19
C ILE A 89 -25.49 4.10 -8.50
N ARG A 90 -24.32 4.72 -8.39
CA ARG A 90 -23.45 5.03 -9.54
C ARG A 90 -22.20 4.14 -9.55
N PRO A 91 -21.75 3.67 -10.72
CA PRO A 91 -20.50 2.93 -10.84
C PRO A 91 -19.31 3.85 -10.57
N HIS A 92 -18.23 3.29 -10.07
CA HIS A 92 -16.96 4.00 -9.97
C HIS A 92 -16.41 4.30 -11.36
N ILE A 93 -15.75 5.46 -11.49
CA ILE A 93 -15.03 5.82 -12.70
C ILE A 93 -13.84 4.88 -12.85
N LYS A 94 -13.82 4.12 -13.95
CA LYS A 94 -12.71 3.21 -14.26
C LYS A 94 -11.40 3.99 -14.49
N PRO A 95 -10.23 3.38 -14.26
CA PRO A 95 -8.98 3.97 -14.70
C PRO A 95 -9.00 4.11 -16.22
N ASP A 96 -8.70 5.30 -16.73
CA ASP A 96 -8.23 5.42 -18.09
C ASP A 96 -6.84 4.79 -18.14
N THR A 97 -6.67 3.78 -18.97
CA THR A 97 -5.41 3.05 -19.12
C THR A 97 -4.25 3.95 -19.54
N ASP A 98 -4.53 5.13 -20.11
CA ASP A 98 -3.53 6.02 -20.68
C ASP A 98 -3.26 7.29 -19.86
N THR A 99 -4.04 7.63 -18.83
CA THR A 99 -3.94 8.94 -18.14
C THR A 99 -3.57 8.89 -16.66
N ASP A 100 -3.61 7.73 -15.99
CA ASP A 100 -3.13 7.64 -14.60
C ASP A 100 -1.60 7.50 -14.62
N PRO A 101 -0.83 8.50 -14.19
CA PRO A 101 0.61 8.36 -14.11
C PRO A 101 0.95 7.19 -13.18
N PRO A 102 1.92 6.34 -13.57
CA PRO A 102 2.35 5.24 -12.73
C PRO A 102 2.72 5.79 -11.35
N THR A 103 2.36 5.07 -10.30
CA THR A 103 2.72 5.50 -8.94
C THR A 103 4.24 5.66 -8.88
N PRO A 104 4.76 6.85 -8.51
CA PRO A 104 6.20 7.07 -8.49
C PRO A 104 6.89 6.00 -7.65
N THR A 105 7.83 5.30 -8.22
CA THR A 105 8.62 4.26 -7.53
C THR A 105 10.05 4.76 -7.35
N VAL A 106 10.60 4.54 -6.17
CA VAL A 106 12.02 4.82 -5.90
C VAL A 106 12.86 3.74 -6.58
N THR A 107 13.82 4.14 -7.41
CA THR A 107 14.79 3.21 -8.00
C THR A 107 15.83 2.75 -6.97
N ARG A 108 16.53 1.64 -7.25
CA ARG A 108 17.61 1.15 -6.36
C ARG A 108 18.73 2.17 -6.17
N VAL A 109 19.06 2.92 -7.20
CA VAL A 109 20.07 3.98 -7.15
C VAL A 109 19.62 5.14 -6.27
N GLU A 110 18.38 5.61 -6.44
CA GLU A 110 17.78 6.65 -5.61
C GLU A 110 17.69 6.21 -4.15
N TYR A 111 17.27 4.98 -3.89
CA TYR A 111 17.24 4.40 -2.53
C TYR A 111 18.59 4.47 -1.84
N LEU A 112 19.67 4.05 -2.51
CA LEU A 112 21.01 4.13 -1.94
C LEU A 112 21.46 5.59 -1.70
N ARG A 113 21.05 6.52 -2.55
CA ARG A 113 21.29 7.96 -2.39
C ARG A 113 20.55 8.50 -1.16
N LEU A 114 19.27 8.15 -1.00
CA LEU A 114 18.47 8.51 0.19
C LEU A 114 19.13 8.03 1.48
N LEU A 115 19.63 6.79 1.51
CA LEU A 115 20.31 6.24 2.69
C LEU A 115 21.60 6.99 3.01
N ARG A 116 22.43 7.30 2.00
CA ARG A 116 23.68 8.05 2.19
C ARG A 116 23.41 9.44 2.76
N VAL A 117 22.43 10.15 2.20
CA VAL A 117 22.05 11.50 2.65
C VAL A 117 21.45 11.46 4.05
N ALA A 118 20.53 10.52 4.35
CA ALA A 118 19.96 10.40 5.68
C ALA A 118 21.05 10.12 6.75
N ARG A 119 22.05 9.31 6.41
CA ARG A 119 23.20 9.02 7.27
C ARG A 119 24.12 10.24 7.45
N ALA A 120 24.44 10.95 6.37
CA ALA A 120 25.30 12.15 6.40
C ALA A 120 24.67 13.27 7.24
N LEU A 121 23.34 13.42 7.19
CA LEU A 121 22.59 14.40 7.98
C LEU A 121 22.31 13.92 9.43
N GLY A 122 22.81 12.77 9.86
CA GLY A 122 22.55 12.22 11.18
C GLY A 122 21.11 11.86 11.48
N LYS A 123 20.24 11.77 10.45
CA LYS A 123 18.80 11.48 10.59
C LYS A 123 18.56 9.95 10.71
N GLN A 124 19.12 9.35 11.76
CA GLN A 124 19.11 7.89 11.96
C GLN A 124 17.68 7.28 11.90
N ARG A 125 16.68 7.93 12.53
CA ARG A 125 15.30 7.46 12.49
C ARG A 125 14.76 7.41 11.05
N THR A 126 15.00 8.44 10.25
CA THR A 126 14.52 8.48 8.86
C THR A 126 15.26 7.46 7.99
N TYR A 127 16.56 7.29 8.21
CA TYR A 127 17.35 6.22 7.58
C TYR A 127 16.73 4.83 7.81
N LEU A 128 16.36 4.51 9.06
CA LEU A 128 15.74 3.23 9.40
C LEU A 128 14.32 3.09 8.84
N LEU A 129 13.54 4.17 8.79
CA LEU A 129 12.23 4.18 8.14
C LEU A 129 12.34 3.88 6.64
N ILE A 130 13.30 4.51 5.94
CA ILE A 130 13.57 4.24 4.51
C ILE A 130 13.92 2.76 4.32
N LYS A 131 14.81 2.20 5.14
CA LYS A 131 15.17 0.77 5.07
C LYS A 131 13.96 -0.12 5.34
N LEU A 132 13.20 0.15 6.39
CA LEU A 132 12.05 -0.65 6.78
C LEU A 132 11.03 -0.73 5.64
N PHE A 133 10.61 0.39 5.06
CA PHE A 133 9.63 0.39 3.98
C PHE A 133 10.16 -0.20 2.66
N ALA A 134 11.47 -0.09 2.40
CA ALA A 134 12.08 -0.62 1.18
C ALA A 134 12.51 -2.11 1.29
N THR A 135 12.45 -2.70 2.48
CA THR A 135 12.84 -4.11 2.70
C THR A 135 11.74 -4.96 3.29
N THR A 136 10.57 -4.37 3.56
CA THR A 136 9.39 -5.07 4.06
C THR A 136 8.14 -4.57 3.33
N ASP A 137 7.08 -5.38 3.26
CA ASP A 137 5.77 -4.94 2.72
C ASP A 137 4.93 -4.23 3.79
N LEU A 138 5.56 -3.43 4.66
CA LEU A 138 4.90 -2.76 5.78
C LEU A 138 4.01 -1.60 5.28
N PRO A 139 2.68 -1.63 5.45
CA PRO A 139 1.84 -0.46 5.24
C PRO A 139 2.13 0.62 6.28
N MET A 140 2.08 1.90 5.89
CA MET A 140 2.28 3.02 6.82
C MET A 140 1.38 2.95 8.06
N GLN A 141 0.14 2.48 7.91
CA GLN A 141 -0.82 2.33 9.01
C GLN A 141 -0.38 1.32 10.08
N CYS A 142 0.48 0.37 9.69
CA CYS A 142 1.00 -0.65 10.60
C CYS A 142 2.31 -0.24 11.28
N LEU A 143 2.88 0.95 10.97
CA LEU A 143 4.16 1.37 11.53
C LEU A 143 4.18 1.34 13.07
N ASN A 144 3.09 1.74 13.70
CA ASN A 144 2.99 1.78 15.16
C ASN A 144 2.90 0.38 15.82
N GLN A 145 2.60 -0.65 15.02
CA GLN A 145 2.57 -2.04 15.46
C GLN A 145 3.97 -2.69 15.40
N VAL A 146 4.96 -2.03 14.79
CA VAL A 146 6.36 -2.45 14.83
C VAL A 146 6.90 -2.13 16.23
N THR A 147 6.73 -3.07 17.14
CA THR A 147 7.12 -2.96 18.55
C THR A 147 8.48 -3.61 18.82
N VAL A 148 9.07 -3.27 19.96
CA VAL A 148 10.31 -3.93 20.44
C VAL A 148 10.08 -5.44 20.59
N ALA A 149 8.91 -5.87 21.07
CA ALA A 149 8.57 -7.29 21.21
C ALA A 149 8.50 -8.00 19.85
N LEU A 150 7.83 -7.39 18.86
CA LEU A 150 7.74 -7.92 17.50
C LEU A 150 9.14 -8.05 16.85
N LEU A 151 9.99 -7.05 17.04
CA LEU A 151 11.36 -7.10 16.52
C LEU A 151 12.20 -8.19 17.18
N ARG A 152 12.01 -8.48 18.46
CA ARG A 152 12.70 -9.61 19.14
C ARG A 152 12.34 -10.95 18.52
N GLN A 153 11.09 -11.12 18.09
CA GLN A 153 10.63 -12.31 17.38
C GLN A 153 11.12 -12.36 15.93
N GLY A 154 11.38 -11.18 15.32
CA GLY A 154 11.81 -11.04 13.93
C GLY A 154 10.69 -11.21 12.89
N CYS A 155 9.56 -11.77 13.27
CA CYS A 155 8.36 -11.95 12.44
C CYS A 155 7.09 -11.92 13.30
N GLY A 156 5.95 -11.72 12.67
CA GLY A 156 4.64 -11.75 13.34
C GLY A 156 3.53 -11.21 12.45
N MET A 157 2.33 -11.17 13.01
CA MET A 157 1.11 -10.72 12.33
C MET A 157 0.79 -9.27 12.70
N LEU A 158 0.45 -8.46 11.70
CA LEU A 158 0.01 -7.08 11.87
C LEU A 158 -1.43 -6.92 11.42
N ARG A 159 -2.21 -6.13 12.14
CA ARG A 159 -3.60 -5.81 11.74
C ARG A 159 -3.62 -4.71 10.69
N TYR A 160 -4.26 -5.00 9.55
CA TYR A 160 -4.38 -4.06 8.44
C TYR A 160 -5.76 -4.15 7.78
N ARG A 161 -6.58 -3.08 7.88
CA ARG A 161 -7.89 -2.95 7.25
C ARG A 161 -8.90 -4.06 7.60
N GLY A 162 -8.85 -4.59 8.81
CA GLY A 162 -9.72 -5.68 9.26
C GLY A 162 -9.12 -7.08 9.09
N ASP A 163 -8.08 -7.21 8.27
CA ASP A 163 -7.33 -8.45 8.05
C ASP A 163 -6.01 -8.45 8.82
N THR A 164 -5.29 -9.55 8.73
CA THR A 164 -3.92 -9.69 9.21
C THR A 164 -2.95 -9.85 8.05
N ILE A 165 -1.77 -9.27 8.18
CA ILE A 165 -0.68 -9.40 7.22
C ILE A 165 0.57 -9.92 7.92
N ASP A 166 1.32 -10.76 7.23
CA ASP A 166 2.62 -11.23 7.70
C ASP A 166 3.64 -10.09 7.67
N PHE A 167 4.40 -9.98 8.74
CA PHE A 167 5.55 -9.10 8.84
C PHE A 167 6.79 -9.92 9.15
N ARG A 168 7.83 -9.71 8.37
CA ARG A 168 9.16 -10.29 8.61
C ARG A 168 10.21 -9.20 8.47
N CYS A 169 11.01 -9.02 9.52
CA CYS A 169 12.14 -8.10 9.54
C CYS A 169 13.42 -8.84 9.11
N PRO A 170 14.12 -8.41 8.05
CA PRO A 170 15.42 -8.98 7.70
C PRO A 170 16.42 -8.84 8.87
N ARG A 171 17.22 -9.89 9.15
CA ARG A 171 18.14 -9.92 10.29
C ARG A 171 19.09 -8.72 10.37
N ALA A 172 19.63 -8.30 9.22
CA ALA A 172 20.52 -7.13 9.15
C ALA A 172 19.81 -5.83 9.58
N LEU A 173 18.54 -5.64 9.16
CA LEU A 173 17.75 -4.49 9.60
C LEU A 173 17.34 -4.60 11.06
N GLN A 174 17.01 -5.79 11.52
CA GLN A 174 16.67 -6.05 12.92
C GLN A 174 17.81 -5.63 13.86
N GLN A 175 19.07 -5.94 13.53
CA GLN A 175 20.22 -5.52 14.30
C GLN A 175 20.35 -3.99 14.37
N GLU A 176 20.25 -3.29 13.23
CA GLU A 176 20.30 -1.83 13.21
C GLU A 176 19.16 -1.17 14.02
N LEU A 177 17.98 -1.81 14.03
CA LEU A 177 16.84 -1.36 14.82
C LEU A 177 17.09 -1.58 16.33
N PHE A 178 17.74 -2.68 16.74
CA PHE A 178 18.12 -2.89 18.14
C PHE A 178 19.16 -1.85 18.60
N ASP A 179 20.16 -1.54 17.78
CA ASP A 179 21.13 -0.50 18.09
C ASP A 179 20.45 0.87 18.26
N TYR A 180 19.46 1.16 17.40
CA TYR A 180 18.64 2.37 17.51
C TYR A 180 17.80 2.39 18.79
N ILE A 181 17.14 1.28 19.12
CA ILE A 181 16.34 1.09 20.35
C ILE A 181 17.20 1.34 21.59
N ALA A 182 18.36 0.69 21.66
CA ALA A 182 19.29 0.83 22.77
C ALA A 182 19.78 2.28 22.93
N LYS A 183 20.19 2.92 21.80
CA LYS A 183 20.69 4.30 21.82
C LYS A 183 19.63 5.32 22.26
N ASN A 184 18.35 5.07 21.99
CA ASN A 184 17.25 5.98 22.32
C ASN A 184 16.48 5.59 23.58
N GLY A 185 16.90 4.56 24.31
CA GLY A 185 16.28 4.14 25.56
C GLY A 185 14.84 3.62 25.40
N ILE A 186 14.51 3.01 24.25
CA ILE A 186 13.17 2.51 23.96
C ILE A 186 13.02 1.10 24.55
N CYS A 187 12.42 1.00 25.73
CA CYS A 187 12.32 -0.29 26.42
C CYS A 187 11.18 -1.17 25.92
N CYS A 188 10.06 -0.58 25.50
CA CYS A 188 8.85 -1.30 25.09
C CYS A 188 7.98 -0.44 24.14
N GLY A 189 6.92 -1.03 23.59
CA GLY A 189 5.99 -0.35 22.69
C GLY A 189 6.54 -0.15 21.28
N SER A 190 6.02 0.85 20.58
CA SER A 190 6.43 1.15 19.19
C SER A 190 7.87 1.61 19.12
N VAL A 191 8.60 1.10 18.13
CA VAL A 191 10.01 1.46 17.89
C VAL A 191 10.17 2.89 17.39
N PHE A 192 9.22 3.36 16.60
CA PHE A 192 9.26 4.69 16.01
C PHE A 192 8.36 5.65 16.79
N VAL A 193 8.96 6.39 17.69
CA VAL A 193 8.28 7.36 18.53
C VAL A 193 8.72 8.79 18.24
N SER A 194 7.85 9.75 18.56
CA SER A 194 8.15 11.19 18.57
C SER A 194 9.06 11.54 19.76
N ARG A 195 9.52 12.79 19.82
CA ARG A 195 10.29 13.29 20.98
C ARG A 195 9.53 13.15 22.32
N ASN A 196 8.20 13.15 22.27
CA ASN A 196 7.33 13.04 23.44
C ASN A 196 6.92 11.58 23.73
N GLY A 197 7.62 10.57 23.18
CA GLY A 197 7.31 9.16 23.40
C GLY A 197 6.03 8.65 22.72
N ARG A 198 5.30 9.49 21.99
CA ARG A 198 4.08 9.08 21.28
C ARG A 198 4.43 8.41 19.93
N PRO A 199 3.63 7.46 19.46
CA PRO A 199 3.80 6.86 18.15
C PRO A 199 3.95 7.93 17.05
N LEU A 200 4.82 7.64 16.07
CA LEU A 200 5.13 8.61 15.02
C LEU A 200 3.92 8.82 14.10
N SER A 201 3.51 10.07 13.92
CA SER A 201 2.39 10.40 13.05
C SER A 201 2.73 10.21 11.57
N ARG A 202 1.73 9.89 10.76
CA ARG A 202 1.86 9.78 9.31
C ARG A 202 2.45 11.05 8.68
N VAL A 203 1.98 12.21 9.10
CA VAL A 203 2.44 13.51 8.59
C VAL A 203 3.95 13.69 8.82
N ASN A 204 4.43 13.33 10.01
CA ASN A 204 5.85 13.44 10.34
C ASN A 204 6.72 12.48 9.52
N VAL A 205 6.23 11.26 9.25
CA VAL A 205 6.94 10.30 8.39
C VAL A 205 7.07 10.86 6.98
N PHE A 206 5.97 11.35 6.39
CA PHE A 206 5.98 11.91 5.04
C PHE A 206 6.92 13.12 4.96
N ARG A 207 6.81 14.07 5.87
CA ARG A 207 7.69 15.25 5.91
C ARG A 207 9.16 14.85 5.98
N ASN A 208 9.52 13.95 6.89
CA ASN A 208 10.90 13.49 7.04
C ASN A 208 11.42 12.80 5.77
N LEU A 209 10.59 12.03 5.06
CA LEU A 209 10.97 11.39 3.80
C LEU A 209 11.15 12.41 2.68
N GLN A 210 10.26 13.40 2.56
CA GLN A 210 10.34 14.47 1.57
C GLN A 210 11.59 15.33 1.79
N GLU A 211 11.92 15.69 3.03
CA GLU A 211 13.16 16.42 3.37
C GLU A 211 14.42 15.66 2.92
N ILE A 212 14.44 14.34 3.07
CA ILE A 212 15.57 13.52 2.58
C ILE A 212 15.57 13.45 1.05
N CYS A 213 14.41 13.33 0.41
CA CYS A 213 14.32 13.34 -1.06
C CYS A 213 14.87 14.65 -1.63
N GLN A 214 14.46 15.79 -1.09
CA GLN A 214 14.96 17.11 -1.49
C GLN A 214 16.48 17.20 -1.33
N ALA A 215 17.01 16.82 -0.17
CA ALA A 215 18.43 16.83 0.09
C ALA A 215 19.24 15.86 -0.79
N ALA A 216 18.63 14.78 -1.26
CA ALA A 216 19.23 13.76 -2.12
C ALA A 216 19.07 14.04 -3.62
N GLY A 217 18.36 15.11 -4.02
CA GLY A 217 18.02 15.36 -5.41
C GLY A 217 17.12 14.28 -6.02
N VAL A 218 16.22 13.72 -5.21
CA VAL A 218 15.19 12.76 -5.64
C VAL A 218 13.85 13.50 -5.66
N PRO A 219 12.97 13.29 -6.67
CA PRO A 219 11.68 13.95 -6.74
C PRO A 219 10.86 13.76 -5.44
N GLU A 220 10.31 14.85 -4.91
CA GLU A 220 9.55 14.83 -3.63
C GLU A 220 8.35 13.90 -3.64
N GLU A 221 7.71 13.72 -4.79
CA GLU A 221 6.59 12.80 -4.98
C GLU A 221 6.95 11.33 -4.65
N LYS A 222 8.24 10.97 -4.75
CA LYS A 222 8.79 9.68 -4.35
C LYS A 222 9.04 9.59 -2.83
N GLY A 223 9.01 10.71 -2.11
CA GLY A 223 9.24 10.82 -0.67
C GLY A 223 8.07 10.30 0.17
N ASN A 224 7.63 9.09 -0.08
CA ASN A 224 6.51 8.50 0.65
C ASN A 224 6.71 6.99 0.89
N PRO A 225 6.11 6.41 1.94
CA PRO A 225 6.24 5.00 2.27
C PRO A 225 5.78 4.06 1.15
N ARG A 226 4.80 4.48 0.34
CA ARG A 226 4.26 3.66 -0.75
C ARG A 226 5.30 3.47 -1.87
N SER A 227 6.01 4.53 -2.25
CA SER A 227 7.08 4.48 -3.26
C SER A 227 8.21 3.53 -2.83
N LEU A 228 8.58 3.54 -1.54
CA LEU A 228 9.57 2.61 -0.98
C LEU A 228 9.05 1.15 -0.96
N ARG A 229 7.78 0.94 -0.60
CA ARG A 229 7.16 -0.39 -0.67
C ARG A 229 7.08 -0.93 -2.10
N ASN A 230 6.89 -0.07 -3.09
CA ASN A 230 6.92 -0.51 -4.49
C ASN A 230 8.31 -1.04 -4.84
N LEU A 231 9.39 -0.38 -4.42
CA LEU A 231 10.75 -0.90 -4.59
C LEU A 231 10.93 -2.29 -3.95
N TYR A 232 10.37 -2.51 -2.75
CA TYR A 232 10.37 -3.84 -2.13
C TYR A 232 9.66 -4.87 -3.02
N LYS A 233 8.44 -4.57 -3.50
CA LYS A 233 7.67 -5.48 -4.36
C LYS A 233 8.39 -5.80 -5.67
N ASP A 234 8.96 -4.78 -6.30
CA ASP A 234 9.74 -4.96 -7.53
C ASP A 234 10.99 -5.84 -7.26
N THR A 235 11.63 -5.65 -6.10
CA THR A 235 12.77 -6.47 -5.69
C THR A 235 12.35 -7.93 -5.43
N GLN A 236 11.22 -8.15 -4.75
CA GLN A 236 10.70 -9.51 -4.52
C GLN A 236 10.38 -10.20 -5.86
N LYS A 237 9.69 -9.53 -6.76
CA LYS A 237 9.40 -10.06 -8.09
C LYS A 237 10.67 -10.49 -8.83
N GLN A 238 11.72 -9.67 -8.81
CA GLN A 238 13.00 -10.01 -9.43
C GLN A 238 13.68 -11.21 -8.76
N ILE A 239 13.56 -11.34 -7.44
CA ILE A 239 14.09 -12.49 -6.69
C ILE A 239 13.32 -13.76 -7.09
N ASP A 240 12.00 -13.69 -7.11
CA ASP A 240 11.13 -14.83 -7.44
C ASP A 240 11.39 -15.31 -8.88
N GLU A 241 11.53 -14.37 -9.84
CA GLU A 241 11.90 -14.69 -11.24
C GLU A 241 13.26 -15.39 -11.32
N ARG A 242 14.27 -14.91 -10.59
CA ARG A 242 15.59 -15.56 -10.55
C ARG A 242 15.56 -16.93 -9.90
N LEU A 243 14.80 -17.07 -8.81
CA LEU A 243 14.63 -18.36 -8.14
C LEU A 243 13.94 -19.39 -9.05
N ALA A 244 12.96 -18.97 -9.83
CA ALA A 244 12.29 -19.84 -10.80
C ALA A 244 13.30 -20.37 -11.84
N ILE A 245 14.09 -19.46 -12.45
CA ILE A 245 15.14 -19.84 -13.43
C ILE A 245 16.15 -20.81 -12.80
N MET A 246 16.69 -20.49 -11.64
CA MET A 246 17.66 -21.35 -10.94
C MET A 246 17.08 -22.73 -10.61
N LYS A 247 15.79 -22.77 -10.27
CA LYS A 247 15.09 -24.02 -9.99
C LYS A 247 14.99 -24.89 -11.27
N ASP A 248 14.61 -24.29 -12.39
CA ASP A 248 14.50 -24.99 -13.66
C ASP A 248 15.87 -25.51 -14.12
N GLU A 249 16.93 -24.69 -14.08
CA GLU A 249 18.31 -25.10 -14.37
C GLU A 249 18.78 -26.26 -13.48
N MET A 250 18.37 -26.26 -12.20
CA MET A 250 18.73 -27.33 -11.27
C MET A 250 18.01 -28.64 -11.58
N TYR A 251 16.74 -28.58 -12.00
CA TYR A 251 16.02 -29.77 -12.46
C TYR A 251 16.57 -30.32 -13.75
N ASP A 252 16.91 -29.46 -14.71
CA ASP A 252 17.55 -29.90 -15.99
C ASP A 252 18.85 -30.62 -15.69
N HIS A 253 19.69 -30.09 -14.82
CA HIS A 253 20.92 -30.74 -14.41
C HIS A 253 20.71 -32.11 -13.73
N LEU A 254 19.68 -32.23 -12.88
CA LEU A 254 19.33 -33.52 -12.26
C LEU A 254 18.90 -34.54 -13.31
N LEU A 255 18.09 -34.13 -14.29
CA LEU A 255 17.64 -34.98 -15.37
C LEU A 255 18.82 -35.44 -16.29
N GLU A 256 19.77 -34.55 -16.54
CA GLU A 256 21.01 -34.93 -17.28
C GLU A 256 21.81 -36.01 -16.53
N ILE A 257 21.97 -35.86 -15.20
CA ILE A 257 22.64 -36.89 -14.39
C ILE A 257 21.88 -38.20 -14.42
N GLU A 258 20.57 -38.18 -14.33
CA GLU A 258 19.73 -39.38 -14.42
C GLU A 258 19.86 -40.06 -15.79
N GLN A 259 19.86 -39.32 -16.90
CA GLN A 259 20.05 -39.85 -18.25
C GLN A 259 21.39 -40.54 -18.39
N VAL A 260 22.46 -39.98 -17.86
CA VAL A 260 23.79 -40.60 -17.89
C VAL A 260 23.84 -41.86 -17.01
N SER A 261 23.12 -41.84 -15.86
CA SER A 261 23.16 -42.95 -14.87
C SER A 261 22.29 -44.16 -15.28
N ILE A 262 21.19 -43.89 -16.04
CA ILE A 262 20.16 -44.89 -16.41
C ILE A 262 20.07 -45.01 -17.95
N ALA A 263 21.15 -44.73 -18.65
CA ALA A 263 21.19 -44.85 -20.10
C ALA A 263 20.72 -46.25 -20.56
N TRP A 264 19.70 -46.30 -21.39
CA TRP A 264 19.28 -47.55 -22.04
C TRP A 264 20.47 -48.10 -22.83
N PRO A 265 20.76 -49.40 -22.75
CA PRO A 265 21.81 -49.99 -23.61
C PRO A 265 21.45 -49.67 -25.06
N VAL A 266 22.35 -48.94 -25.72
CA VAL A 266 22.19 -48.68 -27.17
C VAL A 266 22.15 -50.03 -27.87
N ASP A 267 21.03 -50.37 -28.49
CA ASP A 267 20.88 -51.59 -29.27
C ASP A 267 21.90 -51.56 -30.40
N THR A 268 22.97 -52.31 -30.24
CA THR A 268 24.07 -52.49 -31.23
C THR A 268 23.61 -53.29 -32.46
N ALA A 269 22.30 -53.36 -32.73
CA ALA A 269 21.71 -54.11 -33.84
C ALA A 269 21.80 -53.38 -35.20
N GLU A 270 22.00 -52.07 -35.24
CA GLU A 270 22.03 -51.34 -36.54
C GLU A 270 23.40 -51.28 -37.21
N GLN A 271 24.49 -51.71 -36.58
CA GLN A 271 25.82 -51.73 -37.21
C GLN A 271 26.14 -52.98 -38.06
N LYS A 272 25.22 -53.95 -38.20
CA LYS A 272 25.44 -55.14 -38.99
C LYS A 272 24.78 -55.14 -40.38
N LEU A 273 24.16 -54.10 -40.83
CA LEU A 273 23.45 -53.97 -42.08
C LEU A 273 24.16 -53.13 -43.16
N THR A 274 25.40 -52.66 -42.93
CA THR A 274 26.15 -51.89 -43.93
C THR A 274 27.46 -52.52 -44.36
N THR A 275 27.68 -53.78 -44.07
CA THR A 275 28.80 -54.55 -44.63
C THR A 275 28.30 -55.94 -45.12
N GLY A 276 27.65 -55.90 -46.26
CA GLY A 276 27.28 -57.08 -47.05
C GLY A 276 27.13 -56.72 -48.54
#